data_e525fb276c01467ad790200fc2b0c30c
#
_entry.id   e525fb276c01467ad790200fc2b0c30c
#
_cell.length_a   1.000
_cell.length_b   1.000
_cell.length_c   1.000
_cell.angle_alpha   90.00
_cell.angle_beta   90.00
_cell.angle_gamma   90.00
#
_symmetry.space_group_name_H-M   'P 1'
#
loop_
_entity.id
_entity.type
_entity.pdbx_description
1 polymer ?
#
loop_
_entity_poly.entity_id
_entity_poly.type
_entity_poly.pdbx_seq_one_letter_code
_entity_poly.pdbx_strand_id
1 'polypeptide(L)'
;MKKVLLALALQLQAAAAPPDGTGCDLLLSTNGSMVTIQAVVHTLQWPAGSYSLLLEAHQRGSRSVSRQGGAINAAAQGADGTLVLASSTVYIAEGGRLIARLDLLDGAQRASCMIEHAP
;
A
#
# COMPACT_ATOMS: atom_id res chain seq x y z
N MET A 1 -17.63 13.74 -23.79
CA MET A 1 -17.70 13.19 -23.41
C MET A 1 -17.45 12.80 -23.04
N LYS A 2 -17.16 12.92 -23.11
CA LYS A 2 -17.00 12.42 -22.58
C LYS A 2 -16.54 11.95 -22.05
N LYS A 3 -16.25 12.01 -22.20
CA LYS A 3 -15.93 11.37 -21.60
C LYS A 3 -15.46 10.82 -21.03
N VAL A 4 -15.31 10.91 -21.33
CA VAL A 4 -15.01 10.22 -20.69
C VAL A 4 -14.43 9.78 -20.25
N LEU A 5 -14.32 9.89 -20.47
CA LEU A 5 -14.04 9.31 -19.99
C LEU A 5 -13.63 8.90 -19.40
N LEU A 6 -13.44 8.96 -19.50
CA LEU A 6 -13.25 8.46 -18.88
C LEU A 6 -12.83 7.89 -18.33
N ALA A 7 -12.64 7.93 -18.45
CA ALA A 7 -12.41 7.36 -17.90
C ALA A 7 -11.83 6.88 -17.47
N LEU A 8 -11.60 6.85 -17.57
CA LEU A 8 -11.20 6.32 -17.06
C LEU A 8 -10.66 6.01 -16.50
N ALA A 9 -10.47 6.16 -16.55
CA ALA A 9 -10.14 5.89 -15.95
C ALA A 9 -9.66 5.55 -15.31
N LEU A 10 -9.59 5.46 -15.33
CA LEU A 10 -9.30 5.11 -14.67
C LEU A 10 -8.76 4.74 -14.09
N GLN A 11 -8.72 4.82 -13.99
CA GLN A 11 -8.27 4.33 -13.62
C GLN A 11 -7.60 4.14 -13.01
N LEU A 12 -7.40 4.45 -12.90
CA LEU A 12 -6.82 4.30 -12.23
C LEU A 12 -6.38 4.62 -11.63
N GLN A 13 -6.53 4.85 -11.44
CA GLN A 13 -5.99 5.27 -11.06
C GLN A 13 -5.26 5.13 -10.27
N ALA A 14 -5.12 4.96 -10.76
CA ALA A 14 -4.30 4.83 -9.84
C ALA A 14 -3.69 5.63 -8.88
N ALA A 15 -2.72 6.11 -8.90
CA ALA A 15 -1.99 6.79 -7.87
C ALA A 15 -2.59 8.12 -7.44
N ALA A 16 -3.85 8.27 -7.60
CA ALA A 16 -4.54 9.41 -7.06
C ALA A 16 -4.45 9.40 -5.53
N ALA A 17 -4.66 10.53 -4.89
CA ALA A 17 -4.72 10.60 -3.45
C ALA A 17 -5.74 9.58 -2.92
N PRO A 18 -5.49 8.96 -1.76
CA PRO A 18 -6.46 8.03 -1.21
C PRO A 18 -7.82 8.68 -1.07
N PRO A 19 -8.91 7.94 -1.28
CA PRO A 19 -10.24 8.53 -1.19
C PRO A 19 -10.54 9.20 0.13
N ASP A 20 -9.93 8.74 1.20
CA ASP A 20 -10.16 9.28 2.54
C ASP A 20 -9.23 10.42 2.91
N GLY A 21 -8.29 10.79 2.03
CA GLY A 21 -7.37 11.89 2.28
C GLY A 21 -6.36 11.63 3.39
N THR A 22 -6.17 10.39 3.83
CA THR A 22 -5.25 10.09 4.93
C THR A 22 -3.80 10.13 4.54
N GLY A 23 -3.47 10.07 3.26
CA GLY A 23 -2.10 9.96 2.78
C GLY A 23 -1.48 8.58 2.91
N CYS A 24 -2.25 7.58 3.29
CA CYS A 24 -1.83 6.20 3.45
C CYS A 24 -2.29 5.40 2.23
N ASP A 25 -1.38 4.66 1.59
CA ASP A 25 -1.75 3.89 0.40
C ASP A 25 -0.95 2.61 0.30
N LEU A 26 -1.57 1.59 -0.27
CA LEU A 26 -0.94 0.31 -0.57
C LEU A 26 -1.17 0.00 -2.04
N LEU A 27 -0.06 -0.17 -2.76
CA LEU A 27 -0.11 -0.49 -4.19
C LEU A 27 0.20 -1.96 -4.37
N LEU A 28 -0.62 -2.63 -5.16
CA LEU A 28 -0.48 -4.06 -5.41
C LEU A 28 -0.26 -4.29 -6.88
N SER A 29 0.74 -5.12 -7.21
CA SER A 29 0.95 -5.58 -8.57
C SER A 29 1.20 -7.08 -8.55
N THR A 30 0.88 -7.75 -9.65
CA THR A 30 1.03 -9.20 -9.74
C THR A 30 1.84 -9.56 -10.99
N ASN A 31 2.58 -10.65 -10.85
CA ASN A 31 3.29 -11.28 -11.95
C ASN A 31 3.14 -12.78 -11.75
N GLY A 32 2.13 -13.37 -12.39
CA GLY A 32 1.74 -14.74 -12.09
C GLY A 32 1.29 -14.86 -10.64
N SER A 33 1.89 -15.77 -9.91
CA SER A 33 1.58 -15.97 -8.49
C SER A 33 2.40 -15.09 -7.56
N MET A 34 3.30 -14.26 -8.11
CA MET A 34 4.08 -13.34 -7.30
C MET A 34 3.32 -12.04 -7.16
N VAL A 35 3.15 -11.60 -5.93
CA VAL A 35 2.40 -10.40 -5.58
C VAL A 35 3.34 -9.43 -4.90
N THR A 36 3.43 -8.21 -5.44
CA THR A 36 4.27 -7.17 -4.86
C THR A 36 3.37 -6.13 -4.22
N ILE A 37 3.66 -5.82 -2.96
CA ILE A 37 2.97 -4.78 -2.19
C ILE A 37 3.97 -3.66 -1.95
N GLN A 38 3.56 -2.43 -2.26
CA GLN A 38 4.34 -1.24 -1.91
C GLN A 38 3.54 -0.39 -0.95
N ALA A 39 4.15 -0.06 0.18
CA ALA A 39 3.58 0.85 1.16
C ALA A 39 4.03 2.27 0.81
N VAL A 40 3.09 3.17 0.60
CA VAL A 40 3.34 4.50 0.07
C VAL A 40 2.64 5.53 0.95
N VAL A 41 3.29 6.66 1.19
CA VAL A 41 2.69 7.79 1.88
C VAL A 41 2.76 9.04 1.02
N HIS A 42 1.85 9.96 1.27
CA HIS A 42 1.87 11.29 0.67
C HIS A 42 2.54 12.22 1.66
N THR A 43 3.68 12.78 1.26
CA THR A 43 4.56 13.49 2.19
C THR A 43 4.00 14.81 2.67
N LEU A 44 2.99 15.37 1.99
CA LEU A 44 2.30 16.56 2.49
C LEU A 44 1.55 16.26 3.78
N GLN A 45 0.96 15.07 3.91
CA GLN A 45 0.27 14.65 5.12
C GLN A 45 1.22 14.01 6.14
N TRP A 46 2.29 13.38 5.65
CA TRP A 46 3.20 12.60 6.49
C TRP A 46 4.65 13.00 6.22
N PRO A 47 5.04 14.22 6.65
CA PRO A 47 6.44 14.65 6.45
C PRO A 47 7.41 13.93 7.34
N ALA A 48 6.94 13.30 8.42
CA ALA A 48 7.75 12.56 9.38
C ALA A 48 6.87 11.52 10.06
N GLY A 49 7.45 10.75 10.95
CA GLY A 49 6.72 9.77 11.73
C GLY A 49 7.31 8.39 11.56
N SER A 50 6.48 7.37 11.80
CA SER A 50 6.88 5.99 11.68
C SER A 50 5.78 5.18 10.99
N TYR A 51 6.18 4.01 10.46
CA TYR A 51 5.23 3.12 9.81
C TYR A 51 5.45 1.69 10.26
N SER A 52 4.41 0.89 10.13
CA SER A 52 4.45 -0.55 10.30
C SER A 52 3.63 -1.19 9.18
N LEU A 53 4.26 -2.09 8.44
CA LEU A 53 3.60 -2.85 7.38
C LEU A 53 3.48 -4.29 7.84
N LEU A 54 2.25 -4.78 7.88
CA LEU A 54 1.93 -6.15 8.22
C LEU A 54 1.45 -6.87 6.97
N LEU A 55 2.04 -8.01 6.67
CA LEU A 55 1.61 -8.90 5.59
C LEU A 55 1.21 -10.24 6.20
N GLU A 56 0.04 -10.73 5.80
CA GLU A 56 -0.49 -11.99 6.31
C GLU A 56 -0.95 -12.82 5.12
N ALA A 57 -0.32 -13.97 4.92
CA ALA A 57 -0.63 -14.86 3.80
C ALA A 57 -1.27 -16.14 4.34
N HIS A 58 -2.42 -16.50 3.77
CA HIS A 58 -3.16 -17.71 4.11
C HIS A 58 -3.18 -18.61 2.91
N GLN A 59 -2.58 -19.80 3.01
CA GLN A 59 -2.50 -20.76 1.90
C GLN A 59 -2.54 -22.18 2.45
N ARG A 60 -3.43 -23.00 1.91
CA ARG A 60 -3.46 -24.43 2.19
C ARG A 60 -3.50 -24.74 3.68
N GLY A 61 -4.30 -23.98 4.41
CA GLY A 61 -4.44 -24.18 5.85
C GLY A 61 -3.29 -23.65 6.68
N SER A 62 -2.28 -23.03 6.06
CA SER A 62 -1.20 -22.41 6.81
C SER A 62 -1.31 -20.90 6.74
N ARG A 63 -0.64 -20.25 7.69
CA ARG A 63 -0.66 -18.80 7.78
C ARG A 63 0.78 -18.33 8.06
N SER A 64 1.22 -17.36 7.28
CA SER A 64 2.50 -16.71 7.53
C SER A 64 2.28 -15.22 7.74
N VAL A 65 3.07 -14.63 8.61
CA VAL A 65 2.95 -13.22 8.97
C VAL A 65 4.34 -12.62 8.91
N SER A 66 4.45 -11.47 8.26
CA SER A 66 5.69 -10.69 8.29
C SER A 66 5.37 -9.26 8.66
N ARG A 67 6.31 -8.61 9.33
CA ARG A 67 6.20 -7.23 9.73
C ARG A 67 7.49 -6.52 9.37
N GLN A 68 7.34 -5.28 8.93
CA GLN A 68 8.48 -4.40 8.74
C GLN A 68 8.05 -3.00 9.14
N GLY A 69 8.99 -2.21 9.61
CA GLY A 69 8.70 -0.87 10.05
C GLY A 69 9.93 0.01 10.02
N GLY A 70 9.70 1.29 10.20
CA GLY A 70 10.78 2.25 10.18
C GLY A 70 10.26 3.67 10.29
N ALA A 71 11.15 4.61 10.04
CA ALA A 71 10.85 6.03 10.07
C ALA A 71 10.41 6.51 8.69
N ILE A 72 9.55 7.51 8.70
CA ILE A 72 9.16 8.24 7.50
C ILE A 72 10.13 9.41 7.35
N ASN A 73 10.78 9.49 6.18
CA ASN A 73 11.74 10.56 5.90
C ASN A 73 11.33 11.26 4.62
N ALA A 74 10.67 12.39 4.73
CA ALA A 74 10.15 13.11 3.58
C ALA A 74 11.25 13.61 2.64
N ALA A 75 12.50 13.70 3.12
CA ALA A 75 13.62 14.08 2.26
C ALA A 75 13.90 13.07 1.15
N ALA A 76 13.40 11.84 1.29
CA ALA A 76 13.55 10.79 0.29
C ALA A 76 12.37 10.69 -0.66
N GLN A 77 11.44 11.66 -0.63
CA GLN A 77 10.23 11.62 -1.45
C GLN A 77 10.55 11.63 -2.94
N GLY A 78 9.65 11.07 -3.73
CA GLY A 78 9.70 11.16 -5.17
C GLY A 78 9.24 12.53 -5.66
N ALA A 79 9.36 12.75 -6.96
CA ALA A 79 9.05 14.04 -7.56
C ALA A 79 7.56 14.40 -7.45
N ASP A 80 6.70 13.42 -7.25
CA ASP A 80 5.24 13.60 -7.18
C ASP A 80 4.73 13.78 -5.75
N GLY A 81 5.61 13.91 -4.76
CA GLY A 81 5.20 14.07 -3.37
C GLY A 81 4.84 12.77 -2.68
N THR A 82 5.19 11.62 -3.28
CA THR A 82 4.98 10.32 -2.66
C THR A 82 6.30 9.72 -2.23
N LEU A 83 6.24 8.83 -1.25
CA LEU A 83 7.40 8.14 -0.74
C LEU A 83 7.06 6.67 -0.56
N VAL A 84 7.84 5.79 -1.18
CA VAL A 84 7.70 4.35 -0.98
C VAL A 84 8.44 3.99 0.30
N LEU A 85 7.70 3.56 1.31
CA LEU A 85 8.25 3.20 2.61
C LEU A 85 8.84 1.79 2.60
N ALA A 86 8.17 0.88 1.91
CA ALA A 86 8.56 -0.52 1.89
C ALA A 86 8.00 -1.18 0.65
N SER A 87 8.68 -2.24 0.21
CA SER A 87 8.24 -3.06 -0.90
C SER A 87 8.50 -4.51 -0.55
N SER A 88 7.51 -5.36 -0.74
CA SER A 88 7.61 -6.79 -0.46
C SER A 88 6.97 -7.58 -1.57
N THR A 89 7.59 -8.71 -1.93
CA THR A 89 7.04 -9.63 -2.91
C THR A 89 6.82 -10.96 -2.24
N VAL A 90 5.61 -11.52 -2.39
CA VAL A 90 5.23 -12.79 -1.79
C VAL A 90 4.57 -13.66 -2.84
N TYR A 91 4.68 -14.98 -2.65
CA TYR A 91 4.02 -15.95 -3.50
C TYR A 91 2.63 -16.25 -2.93
N ILE A 92 1.59 -16.04 -3.74
CA ILE A 92 0.21 -16.37 -3.35
C ILE A 92 -0.38 -17.26 -4.44
N ALA A 93 -0.55 -18.53 -4.12
CA ALA A 93 -1.12 -19.49 -5.06
C ALA A 93 -2.63 -19.25 -5.20
N GLU A 94 -3.17 -19.76 -6.28
CA GLU A 94 -4.61 -19.78 -6.47
C GLU A 94 -5.27 -20.46 -5.28
N GLY A 95 -6.34 -19.86 -4.76
CA GLY A 95 -6.99 -20.31 -3.53
C GLY A 95 -6.39 -19.73 -2.26
N GLY A 96 -5.26 -19.05 -2.37
CA GLY A 96 -4.68 -18.36 -1.24
C GLY A 96 -5.24 -16.95 -1.06
N ARG A 97 -4.75 -16.26 -0.05
CA ARG A 97 -5.19 -14.91 0.27
C ARG A 97 -4.08 -14.14 0.93
N LEU A 98 -3.90 -12.89 0.52
CA LEU A 98 -2.94 -11.98 1.13
C LEU A 98 -3.69 -10.79 1.70
N ILE A 99 -3.39 -10.47 2.95
CA ILE A 99 -3.89 -9.25 3.60
C ILE A 99 -2.68 -8.40 3.92
N ALA A 100 -2.73 -7.13 3.53
CA ALA A 100 -1.67 -6.16 3.83
C ALA A 100 -2.29 -4.99 4.58
N ARG A 101 -1.62 -4.55 5.63
CA ARG A 101 -2.07 -3.42 6.44
C ARG A 101 -0.88 -2.51 6.71
N LEU A 102 -1.08 -1.23 6.43
CA LEU A 102 -0.08 -0.19 6.71
C LEU A 102 -0.64 0.70 7.80
N ASP A 103 0.13 0.85 8.87
CA ASP A 103 -0.18 1.77 9.96
C ASP A 103 0.85 2.89 9.97
N LEU A 104 0.37 4.12 10.10
CA LEU A 104 1.19 5.33 10.15
C LEU A 104 0.97 6.03 11.47
N LEU A 105 2.03 6.57 12.02
CA LEU A 105 1.98 7.26 13.32
C LEU A 105 2.95 8.44 13.33
N ASP A 106 2.46 9.60 13.73
CA ASP A 106 3.29 10.77 13.99
C ASP A 106 2.68 11.54 15.14
N GLY A 107 3.19 11.30 16.37
CA GLY A 107 2.60 11.86 17.57
C GLY A 107 1.17 11.38 17.76
N ALA A 108 0.22 12.31 17.77
CA ALA A 108 -1.21 11.98 17.89
C ALA A 108 -1.85 11.67 16.55
N GLN A 109 -1.17 11.96 15.45
CA GLN A 109 -1.70 11.68 14.12
C GLN A 109 -1.54 10.20 13.79
N ARG A 110 -2.61 9.59 13.32
CA ARG A 110 -2.64 8.16 12.99
C ARG A 110 -3.43 7.94 11.72
N ALA A 111 -3.01 6.93 10.96
CA ALA A 111 -3.78 6.46 9.81
C ALA A 111 -3.48 4.99 9.59
N SER A 112 -4.43 4.30 8.99
CA SER A 112 -4.27 2.91 8.58
C SER A 112 -4.93 2.73 7.22
N CYS A 113 -4.32 1.90 6.39
CA CYS A 113 -4.94 1.44 5.16
C CYS A 113 -4.66 -0.04 4.99
N MET A 114 -5.55 -0.72 4.28
CA MET A 114 -5.51 -2.17 4.18
C MET A 114 -6.01 -2.59 2.82
N ILE A 115 -5.40 -3.63 2.26
CA ILE A 115 -5.90 -4.29 1.05
C ILE A 115 -5.89 -5.79 1.24
N GLU A 116 -6.68 -6.45 0.44
CA GLU A 116 -6.76 -7.90 0.42
C GLU A 116 -6.69 -8.36 -1.03
N HIS A 117 -5.95 -9.44 -1.26
CA HIS A 117 -5.80 -10.01 -2.61
C HIS A 117 -6.05 -11.51 -2.54
N ALA A 118 -6.97 -11.97 -3.39
CA ALA A 118 -7.28 -13.39 -3.55
C ALA A 118 -7.26 -13.71 -5.04
N PRO A 119 -6.21 -14.37 -5.53
CA PRO A 119 -6.11 -14.67 -6.96
C PRO A 119 -7.15 -15.68 -7.43
#